data_09d7ae86312d62cb148973b6a4e5881c
#
_entry.id   09d7ae86312d62cb148973b6a4e5881c
#
_cell.length_a   1.000
_cell.length_b   1.000
_cell.length_c   1.000
_cell.angle_alpha   90.00
_cell.angle_beta   90.00
_cell.angle_gamma   90.00
#
_symmetry.space_group_name_H-M   'P 1'
#
loop_
_entity.id
_entity.type
_entity.pdbx_description
1 polymer ?
#
loop_
_entity_poly.entity_id
_entity_poly.type
_entity_poly.pdbx_seq_one_letter_code
_entity_poly.pdbx_strand_id
1 'polypeptide(L)'
;FNTSGDIIAAPSNTRAFNVYLSDGTGNPDFIISSSNESKLSGSSFTIEKSGSTVFDVIGSEGTLFSVDDDLIGTLFTVNDISGLPVLEASSSGDVYIGKSPQSLYTTAVISATSASATQSLCILNTSSYDSAFFDYTVHSASNARAGSIMAVWSASVISYTETSTSDIGNTSPIDFNVIISSSGASLVSVTDSTSPNTWKVKTIIKAI
;
A
#
# COMPACT_ATOMS: atom_id res chain seq x y z
N PHE A 1 24.51 -3.10 -41.48
CA PHE A 1 24.48 -4.54 -41.37
C PHE A 1 25.89 -5.06 -41.49
N ASN A 2 26.30 -5.97 -40.60
CA ASN A 2 27.52 -6.75 -40.80
C ASN A 2 27.22 -8.01 -41.63
N THR A 3 28.24 -8.83 -41.93
CA THR A 3 28.11 -10.08 -42.68
C THR A 3 27.28 -11.15 -41.97
N SER A 4 26.94 -10.96 -40.67
CA SER A 4 26.08 -11.83 -39.86
C SER A 4 24.63 -11.32 -39.78
N GLY A 5 24.31 -10.22 -40.46
CA GLY A 5 22.97 -9.64 -40.45
C GLY A 5 22.67 -8.70 -39.28
N ASP A 6 23.66 -8.40 -38.43
CA ASP A 6 23.44 -7.53 -37.26
C ASP A 6 23.38 -6.06 -37.66
N ILE A 7 22.51 -5.32 -37.00
CA ILE A 7 22.50 -3.85 -37.02
C ILE A 7 23.41 -3.38 -35.90
N ILE A 8 24.60 -2.89 -36.24
CA ILE A 8 25.50 -2.27 -35.26
C ILE A 8 25.37 -0.77 -35.39
N ALA A 9 24.71 -0.12 -34.42
CA ALA A 9 24.68 1.32 -34.28
C ALA A 9 25.62 1.72 -33.15
N ALA A 10 26.73 2.39 -33.51
CA ALA A 10 27.63 3.02 -32.53
C ALA A 10 27.48 4.54 -32.60
N PRO A 11 26.52 5.12 -31.84
CA PRO A 11 26.36 6.56 -31.85
C PRO A 11 27.47 7.23 -31.04
N SER A 12 28.07 8.26 -31.61
CA SER A 12 28.90 9.19 -30.86
C SER A 12 28.05 9.92 -29.82
N ASN A 13 28.51 9.98 -28.64
CA ASN A 13 28.15 10.58 -27.34
C ASN A 13 26.86 11.39 -27.12
N THR A 14 26.01 11.68 -28.11
CA THR A 14 24.85 12.58 -27.94
C THR A 14 23.63 12.25 -28.80
N ARG A 15 23.51 11.08 -29.36
CA ARG A 15 22.36 10.73 -30.21
C ARG A 15 21.56 9.56 -29.68
N ALA A 16 20.24 9.77 -29.52
CA ALA A 16 19.30 8.70 -29.28
C ALA A 16 19.16 7.82 -30.55
N PHE A 17 19.22 6.50 -30.39
CA PHE A 17 18.78 5.56 -31.40
C PHE A 17 17.29 5.35 -31.24
N ASN A 18 16.48 5.96 -32.12
CA ASN A 18 15.04 5.81 -32.10
C ASN A 18 14.64 4.74 -33.13
N VAL A 19 13.97 3.70 -32.68
CA VAL A 19 13.33 2.70 -33.54
C VAL A 19 11.85 2.98 -33.57
N TYR A 20 11.34 3.39 -34.74
CA TYR A 20 9.91 3.52 -34.97
C TYR A 20 9.45 2.29 -35.73
N LEU A 21 8.65 1.45 -35.05
CA LEU A 21 8.03 0.28 -35.65
C LEU A 21 6.55 0.59 -35.89
N SER A 22 6.08 0.35 -37.10
CA SER A 22 4.67 0.45 -37.43
C SER A 22 4.33 -0.68 -38.40
N ASP A 23 3.40 -1.53 -38.06
CA ASP A 23 2.88 -2.60 -38.91
C ASP A 23 1.78 -2.13 -39.90
N GLY A 24 1.50 -0.83 -39.91
CA GLY A 24 0.43 -0.24 -40.72
C GLY A 24 -0.99 -0.47 -40.12
N THR A 25 -1.11 -1.20 -39.02
CA THR A 25 -2.39 -1.44 -38.31
C THR A 25 -2.55 -0.51 -37.10
N GLY A 26 -1.52 0.30 -36.80
CA GLY A 26 -1.51 1.21 -35.66
C GLY A 26 -1.03 0.58 -34.35
N ASN A 27 -0.56 -0.64 -34.38
CA ASN A 27 -0.08 -1.38 -33.23
C ASN A 27 1.45 -1.66 -33.39
N PRO A 28 2.33 -0.79 -32.89
CA PRO A 28 3.77 -1.02 -33.00
C PRO A 28 4.19 -2.12 -32.04
N ASP A 29 4.75 -3.21 -32.57
CA ASP A 29 5.37 -4.27 -31.80
C ASP A 29 6.88 -4.08 -31.75
N PHE A 30 7.42 -3.89 -30.55
CA PHE A 30 8.86 -3.98 -30.32
C PHE A 30 9.15 -5.28 -29.59
N ILE A 31 9.75 -6.24 -30.31
CA ILE A 31 10.06 -7.55 -29.77
C ILE A 31 11.58 -7.70 -29.64
N ILE A 32 12.06 -7.97 -28.43
CA ILE A 32 13.39 -8.46 -28.18
C ILE A 32 13.26 -9.94 -27.81
N SER A 33 13.71 -10.82 -28.67
CA SER A 33 13.63 -12.26 -28.45
C SER A 33 14.97 -12.92 -28.72
N SER A 34 15.32 -13.90 -27.90
CA SER A 34 16.52 -14.67 -28.03
C SER A 34 16.29 -16.10 -27.52
N SER A 35 17.01 -17.07 -28.08
CA SER A 35 16.95 -18.47 -27.62
C SER A 35 17.63 -18.70 -26.26
N ASN A 36 18.44 -17.74 -25.79
CA ASN A 36 19.21 -17.86 -24.57
C ASN A 36 18.91 -16.71 -23.59
N GLU A 37 19.39 -15.51 -23.90
CA GLU A 37 19.30 -14.34 -23.02
C GLU A 37 19.05 -13.08 -23.84
N SER A 38 18.16 -12.22 -23.35
CA SER A 38 18.00 -10.84 -23.83
C SER A 38 18.45 -9.89 -22.72
N LYS A 39 19.40 -8.98 -23.03
CA LYS A 39 19.99 -8.08 -22.05
C LYS A 39 19.83 -6.62 -22.48
N LEU A 40 19.26 -5.82 -21.58
CA LEU A 40 19.27 -4.37 -21.62
C LEU A 40 20.19 -3.87 -20.51
N SER A 41 21.22 -3.09 -20.86
CA SER A 41 22.12 -2.54 -19.84
C SER A 41 22.48 -1.08 -20.17
N GLY A 42 22.55 -0.26 -19.14
CA GLY A 42 22.85 1.16 -19.21
C GLY A 42 22.84 1.78 -17.82
N SER A 43 22.94 3.10 -17.75
CA SER A 43 22.81 3.83 -16.47
C SER A 43 21.37 3.92 -15.98
N SER A 44 20.39 3.80 -16.87
CA SER A 44 18.95 3.75 -16.53
C SER A 44 18.18 3.00 -17.60
N PHE A 45 17.06 2.39 -17.18
CA PHE A 45 16.03 1.84 -18.04
C PHE A 45 14.70 2.47 -17.61
N THR A 46 14.05 3.19 -18.52
CA THR A 46 12.80 3.90 -18.25
C THR A 46 11.69 3.36 -19.15
N ILE A 47 10.57 3.00 -18.54
CA ILE A 47 9.31 2.72 -19.22
C ILE A 47 8.38 3.88 -18.91
N GLU A 48 7.87 4.54 -19.94
CA GLU A 48 6.95 5.66 -19.82
C GLU A 48 5.66 5.35 -20.56
N LYS A 49 4.56 5.32 -19.82
CA LYS A 49 3.23 5.12 -20.35
C LYS A 49 2.23 5.86 -19.45
N SER A 50 1.16 6.34 -20.02
CA SER A 50 0.09 7.03 -19.32
C SER A 50 -1.19 6.19 -19.37
N GLY A 51 -1.82 6.00 -18.20
CA GLY A 51 -3.05 5.24 -18.01
C GLY A 51 -2.88 3.72 -18.15
N SER A 52 -3.65 2.96 -17.40
CA SER A 52 -3.64 1.49 -17.36
C SER A 52 -2.26 0.87 -17.04
N THR A 53 -2.07 -0.38 -17.36
CA THR A 53 -0.83 -1.12 -17.07
C THR A 53 0.37 -0.54 -17.80
N VAL A 54 1.40 -0.19 -17.05
CA VAL A 54 2.68 0.36 -17.55
C VAL A 54 3.68 -0.75 -17.84
N PHE A 55 3.74 -1.75 -16.98
CA PHE A 55 4.66 -2.86 -17.10
C PHE A 55 4.05 -4.16 -16.54
N ASP A 56 4.10 -5.22 -17.35
CA ASP A 56 3.68 -6.57 -16.98
C ASP A 56 4.78 -7.59 -17.21
N VAL A 57 4.84 -8.57 -16.31
CA VAL A 57 5.53 -9.84 -16.52
C VAL A 57 4.47 -10.94 -16.58
N ILE A 58 4.32 -11.57 -17.75
CA ILE A 58 3.30 -12.57 -17.98
C ILE A 58 3.94 -13.95 -17.99
N GLY A 59 3.41 -14.85 -17.17
CA GLY A 59 3.75 -16.27 -17.14
C GLY A 59 2.82 -17.11 -18.00
N SER A 60 3.01 -18.44 -17.98
CA SER A 60 2.18 -19.38 -18.75
C SER A 60 0.73 -19.41 -18.31
N GLU A 61 0.44 -19.14 -17.04
CA GLU A 61 -0.88 -19.27 -16.42
C GLU A 61 -1.49 -17.91 -16.02
N GLY A 62 -0.78 -16.79 -16.25
CA GLY A 62 -1.26 -15.45 -15.92
C GLY A 62 -0.17 -14.44 -15.64
N THR A 63 -0.55 -13.23 -15.23
CA THR A 63 0.36 -12.15 -14.85
C THR A 63 1.05 -12.48 -13.54
N LEU A 64 2.38 -12.46 -13.53
CA LEU A 64 3.22 -12.68 -12.33
C LEU A 64 3.56 -11.38 -11.61
N PHE A 65 3.61 -10.27 -12.35
CA PHE A 65 3.97 -8.96 -11.83
C PHE A 65 3.31 -7.88 -12.68
N SER A 66 2.76 -6.85 -12.05
CA SER A 66 2.17 -5.70 -12.74
C SER A 66 2.49 -4.39 -12.03
N VAL A 67 2.68 -3.32 -12.81
CA VAL A 67 2.70 -1.93 -12.37
C VAL A 67 1.66 -1.16 -13.18
N ASP A 68 0.72 -0.51 -12.50
CA ASP A 68 -0.39 0.19 -13.11
C ASP A 68 -0.33 1.70 -12.80
N ASP A 69 -0.62 2.54 -13.82
CA ASP A 69 -0.75 4.00 -13.69
C ASP A 69 -2.22 4.37 -13.57
N ASP A 70 -2.89 3.82 -12.56
CA ASP A 70 -4.28 4.11 -12.25
C ASP A 70 -4.41 4.95 -10.98
N LEU A 71 -5.32 5.94 -11.00
CA LEU A 71 -5.60 6.76 -9.82
C LEU A 71 -6.42 6.03 -8.76
N ILE A 72 -7.06 4.93 -9.12
CA ILE A 72 -7.95 4.16 -8.26
C ILE A 72 -7.68 2.67 -8.48
N GLY A 73 -7.53 1.93 -7.38
CA GLY A 73 -7.32 0.48 -7.42
C GLY A 73 -5.89 0.07 -7.15
N THR A 74 -5.46 -1.01 -7.75
CA THR A 74 -4.14 -1.60 -7.55
C THR A 74 -3.09 -0.87 -8.38
N LEU A 75 -2.00 -0.47 -7.74
CA LEU A 75 -0.84 0.16 -8.39
C LEU A 75 0.27 -0.84 -8.72
N PHE A 76 0.35 -1.91 -7.93
CA PHE A 76 1.44 -2.87 -8.02
C PHE A 76 0.98 -4.24 -7.52
N THR A 77 1.31 -5.31 -8.27
CA THR A 77 1.10 -6.69 -7.82
C THR A 77 2.30 -7.58 -8.05
N VAL A 78 2.46 -8.54 -7.14
CA VAL A 78 3.23 -9.77 -7.38
C VAL A 78 2.26 -10.93 -7.17
N ASN A 79 2.13 -11.78 -8.17
CA ASN A 79 1.18 -12.88 -8.17
C ASN A 79 1.90 -14.23 -8.13
N ASP A 80 1.19 -15.25 -7.68
CA ASP A 80 1.63 -16.63 -7.87
C ASP A 80 1.44 -17.08 -9.34
N ILE A 81 1.84 -18.30 -9.64
CA ILE A 81 1.78 -18.85 -11.00
C ILE A 81 0.34 -18.88 -11.56
N SER A 82 -0.67 -18.95 -10.70
CA SER A 82 -2.09 -18.94 -11.10
C SER A 82 -2.68 -17.54 -11.28
N GLY A 83 -1.86 -16.50 -11.13
CA GLY A 83 -2.28 -15.10 -11.24
C GLY A 83 -2.95 -14.55 -9.98
N LEU A 84 -2.92 -15.28 -8.85
CA LEU A 84 -3.47 -14.79 -7.59
C LEU A 84 -2.44 -13.92 -6.87
N PRO A 85 -2.82 -12.72 -6.39
CA PRO A 85 -1.89 -11.81 -5.73
C PRO A 85 -1.40 -12.38 -4.41
N VAL A 86 -0.07 -12.30 -4.20
CA VAL A 86 0.61 -12.59 -2.93
C VAL A 86 1.21 -11.34 -2.30
N LEU A 87 1.32 -10.27 -3.07
CA LEU A 87 1.64 -8.92 -2.62
C LEU A 87 0.92 -7.93 -3.52
N GLU A 88 0.21 -6.99 -2.92
CA GLU A 88 -0.53 -5.94 -3.64
C GLU A 88 -0.38 -4.60 -2.92
N ALA A 89 -0.15 -3.52 -3.67
CA ALA A 89 -0.21 -2.16 -3.18
C ALA A 89 -1.32 -1.39 -3.90
N SER A 90 -2.16 -0.72 -3.12
CA SER A 90 -3.32 0.04 -3.62
C SER A 90 -3.07 1.55 -3.60
N SER A 91 -3.76 2.27 -4.47
CA SER A 91 -3.80 3.74 -4.50
C SER A 91 -4.35 4.38 -3.23
N SER A 92 -5.09 3.63 -2.40
CA SER A 92 -5.52 4.05 -1.06
C SER A 92 -4.39 4.10 -0.02
N GLY A 93 -3.22 3.56 -0.35
CA GLY A 93 -2.09 3.41 0.58
C GLY A 93 -2.10 2.10 1.36
N ASP A 94 -3.00 1.19 1.04
CA ASP A 94 -3.08 -0.14 1.63
C ASP A 94 -2.10 -1.10 0.97
N VAL A 95 -1.52 -1.99 1.76
CA VAL A 95 -0.68 -3.09 1.28
C VAL A 95 -1.23 -4.41 1.80
N TYR A 96 -1.49 -5.32 0.89
CA TYR A 96 -2.00 -6.66 1.17
C TYR A 96 -0.90 -7.70 0.98
N ILE A 97 -0.75 -8.61 1.93
CA ILE A 97 0.33 -9.62 1.92
C ILE A 97 -0.25 -11.00 2.22
N GLY A 98 0.20 -11.99 1.48
CA GLY A 98 -0.18 -13.39 1.67
C GLY A 98 -1.26 -13.86 0.70
N LYS A 99 -1.69 -15.11 0.86
CA LYS A 99 -2.80 -15.69 0.08
C LYS A 99 -4.14 -15.25 0.65
N SER A 100 -5.17 -15.25 -0.18
CA SER A 100 -6.53 -14.88 0.25
C SER A 100 -7.07 -15.83 1.36
N PRO A 101 -7.63 -15.30 2.45
CA PRO A 101 -7.71 -13.89 2.81
C PRO A 101 -6.35 -13.29 3.17
N GLN A 102 -6.01 -12.16 2.57
CA GLN A 102 -4.72 -11.49 2.74
C GLN A 102 -4.70 -10.66 4.03
N SER A 103 -3.51 -10.52 4.64
CA SER A 103 -3.30 -9.54 5.71
C SER A 103 -3.23 -8.13 5.12
N LEU A 104 -3.89 -7.18 5.78
CA LEU A 104 -3.89 -5.76 5.43
C LEU A 104 -2.85 -5.01 6.25
N TYR A 105 -2.08 -4.14 5.60
CA TYR A 105 -1.23 -3.11 6.23
C TYR A 105 -1.64 -1.74 5.71
N THR A 106 -2.04 -0.86 6.62
CA THR A 106 -2.47 0.51 6.28
C THR A 106 -2.10 1.50 7.37
N THR A 107 -2.37 2.78 7.14
CA THR A 107 -2.11 3.86 8.10
C THR A 107 -3.32 4.75 8.25
N ALA A 108 -3.49 5.31 9.45
CA ALA A 108 -4.48 6.35 9.71
C ALA A 108 -3.83 7.54 10.40
N VAL A 109 -4.26 8.74 10.04
CA VAL A 109 -3.77 9.98 10.64
C VAL A 109 -4.93 10.92 10.92
N ILE A 110 -5.03 11.38 12.18
CA ILE A 110 -5.89 12.50 12.57
C ILE A 110 -4.99 13.64 13.01
N SER A 111 -5.19 14.81 12.45
CA SER A 111 -4.36 15.99 12.74
C SER A 111 -4.96 16.93 13.78
N ALA A 112 -6.23 16.77 14.10
CA ALA A 112 -6.92 17.51 15.14
C ALA A 112 -8.07 16.69 15.71
N THR A 113 -8.26 16.74 17.02
CA THR A 113 -9.38 16.11 17.73
C THR A 113 -10.31 17.19 18.28
N SER A 114 -11.58 16.86 18.49
CA SER A 114 -12.51 17.73 19.22
C SER A 114 -12.54 17.30 20.69
N ALA A 115 -12.77 18.25 21.61
CA ALA A 115 -13.03 17.91 23.01
C ALA A 115 -14.37 17.16 23.15
N SER A 116 -14.47 16.29 24.15
CA SER A 116 -15.67 15.47 24.43
C SER A 116 -16.18 14.71 23.21
N ALA A 117 -15.29 14.18 22.41
CA ALA A 117 -15.64 13.50 21.16
C ALA A 117 -15.13 12.06 21.08
N THR A 118 -15.87 11.24 20.36
CA THR A 118 -15.40 9.94 19.86
C THR A 118 -15.18 10.06 18.37
N GLN A 119 -13.98 9.71 17.90
CA GLN A 119 -13.57 9.89 16.53
C GLN A 119 -13.00 8.59 15.98
N SER A 120 -13.55 8.09 14.87
CA SER A 120 -13.04 6.87 14.22
C SER A 120 -11.73 7.17 13.51
N LEU A 121 -10.74 6.32 13.76
CA LEU A 121 -9.44 6.33 13.08
C LEU A 121 -9.44 5.42 11.86
N CYS A 122 -10.06 4.25 11.97
CA CYS A 122 -10.21 3.30 10.87
C CYS A 122 -11.44 2.42 11.08
N ILE A 123 -11.89 1.78 10.01
CA ILE A 123 -12.93 0.75 10.02
C ILE A 123 -12.39 -0.45 9.25
N LEU A 124 -12.38 -1.62 9.89
CA LEU A 124 -11.96 -2.88 9.31
C LEU A 124 -13.18 -3.77 9.08
N ASN A 125 -13.24 -4.38 7.89
CA ASN A 125 -14.34 -5.29 7.55
C ASN A 125 -14.23 -6.59 8.35
N THR A 126 -15.20 -6.88 9.21
CA THR A 126 -15.23 -8.07 10.07
C THR A 126 -15.53 -9.37 9.34
N SER A 127 -15.89 -9.31 8.05
CA SER A 127 -15.98 -10.52 7.21
C SER A 127 -14.64 -10.89 6.56
N SER A 128 -13.68 -9.97 6.55
CA SER A 128 -12.36 -10.16 5.94
C SER A 128 -11.26 -10.36 6.97
N TYR A 129 -11.43 -9.81 8.17
CA TYR A 129 -10.42 -9.83 9.23
C TYR A 129 -11.04 -10.21 10.55
N ASP A 130 -10.34 -11.02 11.35
CA ASP A 130 -10.75 -11.48 12.67
C ASP A 130 -10.00 -10.76 13.81
N SER A 131 -8.92 -10.08 13.48
CA SER A 131 -8.06 -9.39 14.45
C SER A 131 -7.30 -8.24 13.84
N ALA A 132 -6.80 -7.33 14.69
CA ALA A 132 -5.90 -6.27 14.27
C ALA A 132 -4.91 -5.87 15.36
N PHE A 133 -3.79 -5.30 14.89
CA PHE A 133 -2.77 -4.66 15.69
C PHE A 133 -2.68 -3.20 15.24
N PHE A 134 -2.74 -2.29 16.21
CA PHE A 134 -2.69 -0.86 15.98
C PHE A 134 -1.49 -0.30 16.76
N ASP A 135 -0.43 0.05 16.05
CA ASP A 135 0.69 0.79 16.63
C ASP A 135 0.40 2.28 16.48
N TYR A 136 0.35 3.02 17.59
CA TYR A 136 -0.06 4.40 17.56
C TYR A 136 0.92 5.35 18.22
N THR A 137 0.84 6.61 17.83
CA THR A 137 1.41 7.74 18.55
C THR A 137 0.38 8.84 18.69
N VAL A 138 0.32 9.44 19.87
CA VAL A 138 -0.42 10.69 20.12
C VAL A 138 0.55 11.78 20.51
N HIS A 139 0.28 12.99 20.02
CA HIS A 139 1.10 14.15 20.30
C HIS A 139 0.27 15.44 20.31
N SER A 140 0.48 16.28 21.33
CA SER A 140 -0.08 17.64 21.41
C SER A 140 0.86 18.53 22.19
N ALA A 141 1.43 19.54 21.55
CA ALA A 141 2.44 20.42 22.15
C ALA A 141 3.61 19.63 22.76
N SER A 142 3.77 19.68 24.10
CA SER A 142 4.79 18.92 24.83
C SER A 142 4.31 17.57 25.35
N ASN A 143 3.06 17.17 25.07
CA ASN A 143 2.49 15.91 25.54
C ASN A 143 2.60 14.84 24.46
N ALA A 144 3.05 13.66 24.83
CA ALA A 144 3.19 12.54 23.89
C ALA A 144 3.07 11.19 24.58
N ARG A 145 2.50 10.22 23.87
CA ARG A 145 2.46 8.79 24.21
C ARG A 145 2.54 7.96 22.94
N ALA A 146 3.17 6.81 23.01
CA ALA A 146 3.12 5.79 21.97
C ALA A 146 2.67 4.47 22.58
N GLY A 147 2.02 3.63 21.79
CA GLY A 147 1.55 2.34 22.26
C GLY A 147 1.13 1.41 21.13
N SER A 148 0.74 0.21 21.55
CA SER A 148 0.18 -0.83 20.69
C SER A 148 -1.12 -1.34 21.30
N ILE A 149 -2.12 -1.51 20.45
CA ILE A 149 -3.40 -2.13 20.79
C ILE A 149 -3.52 -3.41 19.97
N MET A 150 -3.77 -4.52 20.64
CA MET A 150 -4.11 -5.80 20.01
C MET A 150 -5.58 -6.06 20.22
N ALA A 151 -6.31 -6.36 19.16
CA ALA A 151 -7.73 -6.64 19.21
C ALA A 151 -8.08 -7.92 18.43
N VAL A 152 -9.04 -8.67 18.93
CA VAL A 152 -9.65 -9.83 18.28
C VAL A 152 -11.15 -9.72 18.41
N TRP A 153 -11.87 -10.18 17.39
CA TRP A 153 -13.34 -10.16 17.42
C TRP A 153 -13.92 -11.43 16.80
N SER A 154 -15.12 -11.75 17.26
CA SER A 154 -15.93 -12.83 16.71
C SER A 154 -17.40 -12.45 16.80
N ALA A 155 -18.10 -12.45 15.70
CA ALA A 155 -19.45 -11.92 15.58
C ALA A 155 -19.54 -10.47 16.10
N SER A 156 -20.27 -10.22 17.18
CA SER A 156 -20.43 -8.90 17.80
C SER A 156 -19.61 -8.72 19.08
N VAL A 157 -18.76 -9.69 19.41
CA VAL A 157 -17.93 -9.64 20.63
C VAL A 157 -16.51 -9.21 20.23
N ILE A 158 -15.95 -8.28 21.01
CA ILE A 158 -14.57 -7.83 20.86
C ILE A 158 -13.82 -7.94 22.19
N SER A 159 -12.56 -8.30 22.11
CA SER A 159 -11.60 -8.22 23.20
C SER A 159 -10.35 -7.51 22.71
N TYR A 160 -9.83 -6.59 23.49
CA TYR A 160 -8.58 -5.91 23.16
C TYR A 160 -7.77 -5.59 24.42
N THR A 161 -6.49 -5.34 24.21
CA THR A 161 -5.56 -4.87 25.23
C THR A 161 -4.68 -3.77 24.65
N GLU A 162 -4.29 -2.82 25.49
CA GLU A 162 -3.39 -1.73 25.16
C GLU A 162 -2.13 -1.82 26.03
N THR A 163 -1.00 -1.56 25.40
CA THR A 163 0.29 -1.36 26.08
C THR A 163 0.90 -0.07 25.57
N SER A 164 1.30 0.82 26.48
CA SER A 164 1.85 2.12 26.11
C SER A 164 3.15 2.44 26.86
N THR A 165 3.88 3.42 26.33
CA THR A 165 4.99 4.07 27.04
C THR A 165 4.48 4.86 28.24
N SER A 166 5.38 5.21 29.17
CA SER A 166 5.10 6.28 30.08
C SER A 166 4.83 7.58 29.33
N ASP A 167 3.91 8.39 29.86
CA ASP A 167 3.56 9.67 29.26
C ASP A 167 4.70 10.66 29.32
N ILE A 168 4.88 11.41 28.24
CA ILE A 168 5.58 12.68 28.27
C ILE A 168 4.51 13.75 28.47
N GLY A 169 4.57 14.48 29.56
CA GLY A 169 3.52 15.45 29.93
C GLY A 169 2.22 14.76 30.35
N ASN A 170 1.08 15.32 29.97
CA ASN A 170 -0.25 14.81 30.32
C ASN A 170 -1.01 14.34 29.07
N THR A 171 -1.18 13.03 28.91
CA THR A 171 -1.95 12.41 27.82
C THR A 171 -3.27 11.82 28.28
N SER A 172 -3.64 11.95 29.58
CA SER A 172 -4.90 11.41 30.12
C SER A 172 -6.18 11.91 29.44
N PRO A 173 -6.22 13.11 28.77
CA PRO A 173 -7.42 13.54 28.08
C PRO A 173 -7.75 12.79 26.78
N ILE A 174 -6.91 11.88 26.33
CA ILE A 174 -7.16 11.06 25.13
C ILE A 174 -6.93 9.59 25.41
N ASP A 175 -7.95 8.78 25.11
CA ASP A 175 -7.94 7.32 25.20
C ASP A 175 -8.32 6.66 23.88
N PHE A 176 -8.09 5.37 23.78
CA PHE A 176 -8.47 4.56 22.63
C PHE A 176 -9.40 3.43 23.03
N ASN A 177 -10.40 3.17 22.17
CA ASN A 177 -11.24 1.99 22.28
C ASN A 177 -11.31 1.28 20.93
N VAL A 178 -11.53 -0.03 20.96
CA VAL A 178 -11.89 -0.79 19.78
C VAL A 178 -13.34 -1.22 19.93
N ILE A 179 -14.16 -0.86 18.93
CA ILE A 179 -15.62 -1.10 18.95
C ILE A 179 -16.05 -1.84 17.69
N ILE A 180 -17.13 -2.61 17.81
CA ILE A 180 -17.83 -3.21 16.67
C ILE A 180 -19.12 -2.45 16.41
N SER A 181 -19.37 -2.14 15.15
CA SER A 181 -20.59 -1.55 14.64
C SER A 181 -21.08 -2.30 13.40
N SER A 182 -22.22 -1.89 12.85
CA SER A 182 -22.70 -2.43 11.56
C SER A 182 -21.74 -2.18 10.39
N SER A 183 -20.82 -1.23 10.54
CA SER A 183 -19.82 -0.90 9.51
C SER A 183 -18.53 -1.73 9.64
N GLY A 184 -18.32 -2.45 10.75
CA GLY A 184 -17.12 -3.24 11.01
C GLY A 184 -16.49 -2.98 12.38
N ALA A 185 -15.26 -3.50 12.58
CA ALA A 185 -14.45 -3.23 13.76
C ALA A 185 -13.68 -1.91 13.57
N SER A 186 -13.78 -1.01 14.54
CA SER A 186 -13.19 0.32 14.47
C SER A 186 -12.26 0.61 15.64
N LEU A 187 -11.08 1.13 15.37
CA LEU A 187 -10.29 1.85 16.36
C LEU A 187 -10.84 3.27 16.46
N VAL A 188 -11.18 3.71 17.66
CA VAL A 188 -11.68 5.05 17.92
C VAL A 188 -10.83 5.75 18.98
N SER A 189 -10.57 7.04 18.82
CA SER A 189 -10.07 7.90 19.87
C SER A 189 -11.24 8.50 20.63
N VAL A 190 -11.11 8.58 21.94
CA VAL A 190 -12.09 9.19 22.86
C VAL A 190 -11.40 10.31 23.62
N THR A 191 -11.95 11.49 23.55
CA THR A 191 -11.42 12.67 24.24
C THR A 191 -12.40 13.17 25.29
N ASP A 192 -11.89 13.63 26.43
CA ASP A 192 -12.69 14.25 27.47
C ASP A 192 -12.89 15.77 27.26
N SER A 193 -13.60 16.42 28.18
CA SER A 193 -13.91 17.86 28.12
C SER A 193 -12.67 18.75 28.35
N THR A 194 -11.59 18.21 28.88
CA THR A 194 -10.32 18.92 29.13
C THR A 194 -9.35 18.76 27.96
N SER A 195 -9.70 17.95 26.97
CA SER A 195 -8.85 17.65 25.83
C SER A 195 -8.58 18.90 24.99
N PRO A 196 -7.32 19.20 24.68
CA PRO A 196 -7.00 20.19 23.66
C PRO A 196 -7.45 19.69 22.28
N ASN A 197 -7.99 20.59 21.45
CA ASN A 197 -8.38 20.27 20.05
C ASN A 197 -7.17 20.13 19.09
N THR A 198 -6.04 19.67 19.58
CA THR A 198 -4.76 19.68 18.86
C THR A 198 -4.02 18.35 18.89
N TRP A 199 -4.67 17.28 19.36
CA TRP A 199 -4.05 15.96 19.31
C TRP A 199 -3.84 15.53 17.87
N LYS A 200 -2.62 15.17 17.57
CA LYS A 200 -2.26 14.46 16.34
C LYS A 200 -2.09 12.98 16.68
N VAL A 201 -2.91 12.18 16.06
CA VAL A 201 -2.84 10.71 16.17
C VAL A 201 -2.36 10.14 14.86
N LYS A 202 -1.35 9.30 14.93
CA LYS A 202 -0.87 8.49 13.80
C LYS A 202 -0.92 7.03 14.20
N THR A 203 -1.39 6.19 13.30
CA THR A 203 -1.54 4.76 13.54
C THR A 203 -1.06 3.95 12.34
N ILE A 204 -0.28 2.90 12.61
CA ILE A 204 -0.03 1.82 11.66
C ILE A 204 -0.97 0.69 12.04
N ILE A 205 -1.65 0.13 11.06
CA ILE A 205 -2.68 -0.88 11.25
C ILE A 205 -2.28 -2.13 10.48
N LYS A 206 -2.28 -3.26 11.18
CA LYS A 206 -2.11 -4.58 10.59
C LYS A 206 -3.32 -5.43 10.94
N ALA A 207 -4.15 -5.79 9.95
CA ALA A 207 -5.31 -6.66 10.11
C ALA A 207 -5.03 -8.07 9.56
N ILE A 208 -5.56 -9.07 10.24
CA ILE A 208 -5.35 -10.49 9.93
C ILE A 208 -6.70 -11.21 9.89
#